data_5d2fb5d89346513a06a8759aa183b6da
#
_entry.id   5d2fb5d89346513a06a8759aa183b6da
#
_cell.length_a   1.000
_cell.length_b   1.000
_cell.length_c   1.000
_cell.angle_alpha   90.00
_cell.angle_beta   90.00
_cell.angle_gamma   90.00
#
_symmetry.space_group_name_H-M   'P 1'
#
loop_
_entity.id
_entity.type
_entity.pdbx_description
1 polymer ?
#
loop_
_entity_poly.entity_id
_entity_poly.type
_entity_poly.pdbx_seq_one_letter_code
_entity_poly.pdbx_strand_id
1 'polypeptide(L)'
;MRATVIDASAVAAVLFDEPEAEPIAASVSGKLVAPHLLRYELASVCTTKRIRNPARADEIHSRYRLLDQLDIDYVEPDWPDLPRLAERWALSAYDAAYLQLALARRAPLVTLDVRLAAAWDGAVSQQ
;
A
#
# COMPACT_ATOMS: atom_id res chain seq x y z
N MET A 1 12.08 12.82 10.71
CA MET A 1 11.65 11.45 11.05
C MET A 1 11.45 10.65 9.76
N ARG A 2 11.97 9.46 9.71
CA ARG A 2 11.80 8.61 8.54
C ARG A 2 10.38 8.06 8.45
N ALA A 3 9.89 7.96 7.23
CA ALA A 3 8.60 7.35 6.94
C ALA A 3 8.74 6.46 5.71
N THR A 4 7.88 5.46 5.62
CA THR A 4 7.74 4.60 4.46
C THR A 4 6.27 4.57 4.09
N VAL A 5 5.95 4.87 2.83
CA VAL A 5 4.60 4.69 2.31
C VAL A 5 4.49 3.25 1.81
N ILE A 6 3.48 2.54 2.27
CA ILE A 6 3.29 1.13 1.95
C ILE A 6 1.90 0.94 1.36
N ASP A 7 1.81 0.23 0.24
CA ASP A 7 0.52 -0.01 -0.40
C ASP A 7 -0.09 -1.35 0.00
N ALA A 8 -1.31 -1.59 -0.47
CA ALA A 8 -2.06 -2.79 -0.11
C ALA A 8 -1.39 -4.08 -0.58
N SER A 9 -0.71 -4.07 -1.74
CA SER A 9 -0.03 -5.26 -2.25
C SER A 9 1.09 -5.70 -1.31
N ALA A 10 1.85 -4.75 -0.81
CA ALA A 10 2.95 -5.03 0.11
C ALA A 10 2.45 -5.44 1.50
N VAL A 11 1.44 -4.75 2.04
CA VAL A 11 0.87 -5.11 3.34
C VAL A 11 0.21 -6.49 3.27
N ALA A 12 -0.51 -6.79 2.19
CA ALA A 12 -1.13 -8.10 2.01
C ALA A 12 -0.10 -9.23 2.04
N ALA A 13 1.04 -9.03 1.37
CA ALA A 13 2.11 -10.03 1.37
C ALA A 13 2.59 -10.35 2.79
N VAL A 14 2.74 -9.33 3.62
CA VAL A 14 3.17 -9.50 5.02
C VAL A 14 2.06 -10.14 5.85
N LEU A 15 0.82 -9.64 5.76
CA LEU A 15 -0.29 -10.17 6.56
C LEU A 15 -0.57 -11.63 6.25
N PHE A 16 -0.53 -12.01 4.98
CA PHE A 16 -0.88 -13.36 4.55
C PHE A 16 0.33 -14.27 4.35
N ASP A 17 1.50 -13.84 4.83
CA ASP A 17 2.74 -14.62 4.84
C ASP A 17 3.10 -15.15 3.44
N GLU A 18 3.04 -14.27 2.45
CA GLU A 18 3.42 -14.60 1.09
C GLU A 18 4.95 -14.59 0.92
N PRO A 19 5.49 -15.18 -0.18
CA PRO A 19 6.95 -15.24 -0.38
C PRO A 19 7.66 -13.90 -0.33
N GLU A 20 6.99 -12.81 -0.69
CA GLU A 20 7.55 -11.47 -0.70
C GLU A 20 7.57 -10.80 0.67
N ALA A 21 6.98 -11.42 1.71
CA ALA A 21 6.83 -10.81 3.03
C ALA A 21 8.18 -10.40 3.64
N GLU A 22 9.17 -11.28 3.60
CA GLU A 22 10.47 -11.03 4.22
C GLU A 22 11.23 -9.89 3.54
N PRO A 23 11.39 -9.86 2.20
CA PRO A 23 12.00 -8.72 1.52
C PRO A 23 11.27 -7.40 1.79
N ILE A 24 9.94 -7.41 1.85
CA ILE A 24 9.17 -6.21 2.14
C ILE A 24 9.46 -5.72 3.55
N ALA A 25 9.42 -6.60 4.54
CA ALA A 25 9.71 -6.24 5.92
C ALA A 25 11.12 -5.64 6.05
N ALA A 26 12.08 -6.16 5.30
CA ALA A 26 13.44 -5.64 5.28
C ALA A 26 13.55 -4.25 4.61
N SER A 27 12.61 -3.91 3.74
CA SER A 27 12.60 -2.63 3.01
C SER A 27 12.00 -1.48 3.80
N VAL A 28 11.28 -1.78 4.87
CA VAL A 28 10.54 -0.77 5.64
C VAL A 28 11.43 -0.17 6.70
N SER A 29 11.39 1.15 6.85
CA SER A 29 12.07 1.84 7.95
C SER A 29 11.23 3.02 8.41
N GLY A 30 11.29 3.29 9.73
CA GLY A 30 10.56 4.40 10.32
C GLY A 30 9.07 4.19 10.39
N LYS A 31 8.31 5.27 10.33
CA LYS A 31 6.86 5.25 10.46
C LYS A 31 6.21 4.77 9.17
N LEU A 32 5.24 3.87 9.29
CA LEU A 32 4.43 3.47 8.14
C LEU A 32 3.32 4.49 7.92
N VAL A 33 3.13 4.88 6.67
CA VAL A 33 2.13 5.89 6.28
C VAL A 33 1.36 5.36 5.07
N ALA A 34 0.06 5.56 5.03
CA ALA A 34 -0.76 5.12 3.91
C ALA A 34 -2.04 5.96 3.82
N PRO A 35 -2.66 6.06 2.63
CA PRO A 35 -4.00 6.62 2.55
C PRO A 35 -5.02 5.67 3.19
N HIS A 36 -6.17 6.21 3.62
CA HIS A 36 -7.23 5.43 4.24
C HIS A 36 -7.75 4.30 3.35
N LEU A 37 -7.63 4.44 2.05
CA LEU A 37 -8.08 3.41 1.11
C LEU A 37 -7.36 2.07 1.31
N LEU A 38 -6.18 2.06 1.93
CA LEU A 38 -5.46 0.83 2.27
C LEU A 38 -6.36 -0.15 3.02
N ARG A 39 -7.14 0.33 3.96
CA ARG A 39 -8.03 -0.51 4.78
C ARG A 39 -9.10 -1.20 3.93
N TYR A 40 -9.70 -0.45 2.99
CA TYR A 40 -10.70 -1.02 2.08
C TYR A 40 -10.09 -2.05 1.13
N GLU A 41 -8.91 -1.74 0.61
CA GLU A 41 -8.22 -2.65 -0.30
C GLU A 41 -7.86 -3.96 0.38
N LEU A 42 -7.37 -3.90 1.62
CA LEU A 42 -7.04 -5.12 2.37
C LEU A 42 -8.30 -5.91 2.75
N ALA A 43 -9.39 -5.23 3.08
CA ALA A 43 -10.65 -5.91 3.31
C ALA A 43 -11.11 -6.65 2.05
N SER A 44 -10.93 -6.06 0.86
CA SER A 44 -11.24 -6.71 -0.41
C SER A 44 -10.34 -7.92 -0.67
N VAL A 45 -9.05 -7.81 -0.40
CA VAL A 45 -8.11 -8.94 -0.53
C VAL A 45 -8.54 -10.09 0.39
N CYS A 46 -8.84 -9.79 1.64
CA CYS A 46 -9.30 -10.78 2.61
C CYS A 46 -10.58 -11.47 2.12
N THR A 47 -11.55 -10.69 1.67
CA THR A 47 -12.83 -11.20 1.15
C THR A 47 -12.60 -12.18 0.00
N THR A 48 -11.79 -11.80 -0.97
CA THR A 48 -11.48 -12.65 -2.12
C THR A 48 -10.80 -13.95 -1.70
N LYS A 49 -9.83 -13.86 -0.79
CA LYS A 49 -9.13 -15.06 -0.30
C LYS A 49 -10.07 -16.00 0.44
N ARG A 50 -10.98 -15.46 1.26
CA ARG A 50 -11.97 -16.27 2.01
C ARG A 50 -12.91 -17.01 1.07
N ILE A 51 -13.39 -16.32 0.02
CA ILE A 51 -14.29 -16.92 -0.97
C ILE A 51 -13.59 -18.05 -1.72
N ARG A 52 -12.34 -17.84 -2.11
CA ARG A 52 -11.56 -18.83 -2.87
C ARG A 52 -11.07 -20.01 -2.03
N ASN A 53 -10.96 -19.83 -0.72
CA ASN A 53 -10.42 -20.84 0.20
C ASN A 53 -11.33 -21.01 1.41
N PRO A 54 -12.57 -21.52 1.22
CA PRO A 54 -13.53 -21.57 2.33
C PRO A 54 -13.06 -22.42 3.51
N ALA A 55 -12.27 -23.46 3.27
CA ALA A 55 -11.74 -24.29 4.34
C ALA A 55 -10.72 -23.55 5.24
N ARG A 56 -10.13 -22.48 4.73
CA ARG A 56 -9.15 -21.67 5.45
C ARG A 56 -9.67 -20.28 5.79
N ALA A 57 -10.96 -20.04 5.61
CA ALA A 57 -11.53 -18.70 5.74
C ALA A 57 -11.26 -18.07 7.12
N ASP A 58 -11.38 -18.84 8.20
CA ASP A 58 -11.15 -18.30 9.54
C ASP A 58 -9.68 -17.98 9.80
N GLU A 59 -8.76 -18.79 9.29
CA GLU A 59 -7.33 -18.52 9.37
C GLU A 59 -6.99 -17.24 8.59
N ILE A 60 -7.52 -17.11 7.39
CA ILE A 60 -7.31 -15.91 6.56
C ILE A 60 -7.82 -14.68 7.28
N HIS A 61 -9.01 -14.75 7.88
CA HIS A 61 -9.59 -13.63 8.61
C HIS A 61 -8.74 -13.25 9.82
N SER A 62 -8.21 -14.22 10.54
CA SER A 62 -7.33 -13.97 11.69
C SER A 62 -6.07 -13.22 11.26
N ARG A 63 -5.50 -13.56 10.11
CA ARG A 63 -4.35 -12.84 9.56
C ARG A 63 -4.71 -11.41 9.17
N TYR A 64 -5.87 -11.22 8.53
CA TYR A 64 -6.35 -9.88 8.18
C TYR A 64 -6.45 -8.98 9.42
N ARG A 65 -6.91 -9.53 10.55
CA ARG A 65 -7.07 -8.74 11.78
C ARG A 65 -5.76 -8.24 12.35
N LEU A 66 -4.62 -8.82 11.96
CA LEU A 66 -3.31 -8.32 12.38
C LEU A 66 -3.02 -6.92 11.85
N LEU A 67 -3.76 -6.45 10.84
CA LEU A 67 -3.64 -5.08 10.35
C LEU A 67 -3.81 -4.05 11.48
N ASP A 68 -4.72 -4.32 12.41
CA ASP A 68 -4.98 -3.40 13.53
C ASP A 68 -3.79 -3.27 14.48
N GLN A 69 -2.84 -4.20 14.41
CA GLN A 69 -1.63 -4.16 15.25
C GLN A 69 -0.46 -3.47 14.55
N LEU A 70 -0.58 -3.17 13.27
CA LEU A 70 0.42 -2.39 12.55
C LEU A 70 0.21 -0.91 12.87
N ASP A 71 1.29 -0.24 13.26
CA ASP A 71 1.23 1.19 13.57
C ASP A 71 1.36 2.00 12.28
N ILE A 72 0.23 2.22 11.62
CA ILE A 72 0.16 2.94 10.35
C ILE A 72 -0.54 4.28 10.57
N ASP A 73 0.09 5.37 10.12
CA ASP A 73 -0.57 6.67 10.04
C ASP A 73 -1.38 6.74 8.75
N TYR A 74 -2.68 6.87 8.86
CA TYR A 74 -3.57 7.04 7.72
C TYR A 74 -3.75 8.52 7.42
N VAL A 75 -3.54 8.92 6.17
CA VAL A 75 -3.50 10.31 5.75
C VAL A 75 -4.42 10.54 4.56
N GLU A 76 -5.16 11.64 4.59
CA GLU A 76 -6.00 12.06 3.48
C GLU A 76 -5.13 12.58 2.33
N PRO A 77 -5.50 12.31 1.07
CA PRO A 77 -4.80 12.90 -0.06
C PRO A 77 -5.11 14.38 -0.23
N ASP A 78 -4.30 15.05 -1.02
CA ASP A 78 -4.62 16.37 -1.56
C ASP A 78 -5.62 16.17 -2.70
N TRP A 79 -6.90 16.22 -2.39
CA TRP A 79 -7.97 15.89 -3.33
C TRP A 79 -7.95 16.73 -4.62
N PRO A 80 -7.76 18.07 -4.56
CA PRO A 80 -7.75 18.87 -5.77
C PRO A 80 -6.69 18.47 -6.78
N ASP A 81 -5.52 18.03 -6.34
CA ASP A 81 -4.42 17.72 -7.23
C ASP A 81 -4.35 16.25 -7.65
N LEU A 82 -5.11 15.39 -7.00
CA LEU A 82 -5.05 13.94 -7.22
C LEU A 82 -5.34 13.53 -8.66
N PRO A 83 -6.40 14.06 -9.35
CA PRO A 83 -6.67 13.66 -10.72
C PRO A 83 -5.54 14.01 -11.69
N ARG A 84 -4.87 15.14 -11.49
CA ARG A 84 -3.75 15.56 -12.35
C ARG A 84 -2.59 14.60 -12.24
N LEU A 85 -2.28 14.18 -11.01
CA LEU A 85 -1.19 13.24 -10.78
C LEU A 85 -1.52 11.88 -11.39
N ALA A 86 -2.76 11.40 -11.21
CA ALA A 86 -3.21 10.15 -11.79
C ALA A 86 -3.10 10.16 -13.31
N GLU A 87 -3.55 11.24 -13.95
CA GLU A 87 -3.46 11.42 -15.40
C GLU A 87 -2.02 11.42 -15.87
N ARG A 88 -1.17 12.19 -15.19
CA ARG A 88 0.24 12.35 -15.60
C ARG A 88 0.98 11.01 -15.60
N TRP A 89 0.72 10.14 -14.66
CA TRP A 89 1.43 8.87 -14.52
C TRP A 89 0.61 7.66 -14.99
N ALA A 90 -0.54 7.91 -15.62
CA ALA A 90 -1.44 6.85 -16.13
C ALA A 90 -1.81 5.84 -15.05
N LEU A 91 -2.14 6.34 -13.87
CA LEU A 91 -2.56 5.54 -12.72
C LEU A 91 -4.04 5.74 -12.45
N SER A 92 -4.65 4.80 -11.74
CA SER A 92 -5.94 5.06 -11.10
C SER A 92 -5.77 6.12 -10.02
N ALA A 93 -6.86 6.77 -9.62
CA ALA A 93 -6.82 7.70 -8.49
C ALA A 93 -6.38 6.99 -7.20
N TYR A 94 -6.73 5.71 -7.05
CA TYR A 94 -6.34 4.92 -5.89
C TYR A 94 -4.82 4.76 -5.82
N ASP A 95 -4.18 4.34 -6.91
CA ASP A 95 -2.72 4.19 -6.96
C ASP A 95 -2.03 5.55 -6.86
N ALA A 96 -2.61 6.59 -7.49
CA ALA A 96 -2.07 7.94 -7.42
C ALA A 96 -2.06 8.49 -5.99
N ALA A 97 -3.00 8.07 -5.13
CA ALA A 97 -3.02 8.49 -3.73
C ALA A 97 -1.76 8.02 -2.98
N TYR A 98 -1.30 6.80 -3.26
CA TYR A 98 -0.04 6.32 -2.69
C TYR A 98 1.16 7.10 -3.22
N LEU A 99 1.20 7.33 -4.53
CA LEU A 99 2.28 8.10 -5.14
C LEU A 99 2.34 9.52 -4.58
N GLN A 100 1.18 10.18 -4.50
CA GLN A 100 1.10 11.54 -3.98
C GLN A 100 1.64 11.64 -2.55
N LEU A 101 1.25 10.69 -1.71
CA LEU A 101 1.70 10.66 -0.32
C LEU A 101 3.22 10.46 -0.22
N ALA A 102 3.78 9.55 -1.01
CA ALA A 102 5.21 9.31 -1.03
C ALA A 102 5.99 10.55 -1.47
N LEU A 103 5.51 11.23 -2.51
CA LEU A 103 6.15 12.46 -2.99
C LEU A 103 6.06 13.58 -1.95
N ALA A 104 4.90 13.77 -1.33
CA ALA A 104 4.68 14.82 -0.33
C ALA A 104 5.56 14.61 0.91
N ARG A 105 5.76 13.37 1.32
CA ARG A 105 6.57 13.03 2.48
C ARG A 105 8.03 12.82 2.17
N ARG A 106 8.40 12.84 0.89
CA ARG A 106 9.75 12.48 0.43
C ARG A 106 10.17 11.14 1.00
N ALA A 107 9.24 10.19 0.97
CA ALA A 107 9.40 8.87 1.54
C ALA A 107 9.44 7.82 0.45
N PRO A 108 10.17 6.70 0.66
CA PRO A 108 10.10 5.60 -0.28
C PRO A 108 8.69 5.01 -0.32
N LEU A 109 8.32 4.52 -1.49
CA LEU A 109 7.06 3.81 -1.70
C LEU A 109 7.38 2.32 -1.86
N VAL A 110 6.88 1.51 -0.95
CA VAL A 110 7.05 0.05 -0.99
C VAL A 110 5.79 -0.58 -1.56
N THR A 111 5.92 -1.21 -2.71
CA THR A 111 4.80 -1.81 -3.45
C THR A 111 5.28 -3.02 -4.24
N LEU A 112 4.40 -3.98 -4.48
CA LEU A 112 4.62 -5.08 -5.41
C LEU A 112 3.99 -4.81 -6.78
N ASP A 113 3.29 -3.70 -6.93
CA ASP A 113 2.68 -3.30 -8.19
C ASP A 113 3.74 -2.65 -9.08
N VAL A 114 4.04 -3.32 -10.20
CA VAL A 114 5.10 -2.89 -11.12
C VAL A 114 4.82 -1.50 -11.71
N ARG A 115 3.56 -1.21 -12.04
CA ARG A 115 3.18 0.08 -12.62
C ARG A 115 3.34 1.22 -11.61
N LEU A 116 2.91 0.99 -10.38
CA LEU A 116 3.05 1.98 -9.31
C LEU A 116 4.51 2.23 -8.98
N ALA A 117 5.31 1.17 -8.89
CA ALA A 117 6.75 1.29 -8.65
C ALA A 117 7.44 2.10 -9.75
N ALA A 118 7.10 1.84 -11.01
CA ALA A 118 7.66 2.57 -12.15
C ALA A 118 7.27 4.04 -12.12
N ALA A 119 6.03 4.34 -11.76
CA ALA A 119 5.57 5.73 -11.63
C ALA A 119 6.32 6.47 -10.53
N TRP A 120 6.55 5.82 -9.40
CA TRP A 120 7.31 6.41 -8.30
C TRP A 120 8.75 6.70 -8.72
N ASP A 121 9.42 5.73 -9.36
CA ASP A 121 10.78 5.92 -9.86
C ASP A 121 10.86 7.10 -10.85
N GLY A 122 9.91 7.18 -11.77
CA GLY A 122 9.85 8.28 -12.74
C GLY A 122 9.60 9.62 -12.08
N ALA A 123 8.69 9.69 -11.14
CA ALA A 123 8.34 10.93 -10.46
C ALA A 123 9.49 11.46 -9.60
N VAL A 124 10.18 10.57 -8.88
CA VAL A 124 11.33 10.94 -8.06
C VAL A 124 12.47 11.47 -8.92
N SER A 125 12.70 10.88 -10.10
CA SER A 125 13.75 11.31 -11.02
C SER A 125 13.51 12.71 -11.59
N GLN A 126 12.28 13.22 -11.52
CA GLN A 126 11.92 14.53 -12.03
C GLN A 126 11.95 15.64 -10.97
N GLN A 127 12.27 15.30 -9.75
CA GLN A 127 12.33 16.29 -8.65
C GLN A 127 13.69 16.94 -8.49
#